data_b614fde8f20ab4559aed44ba6d13ccb2
#
_entry.id   b614fde8f20ab4559aed44ba6d13ccb2
#
_cell.length_a   1.000
_cell.length_b   1.000
_cell.length_c   1.000
_cell.angle_alpha   90.00
_cell.angle_beta   90.00
_cell.angle_gamma   90.00
#
_symmetry.space_group_name_H-M   'P 1'
#
loop_
_entity.id
_entity.type
_entity.pdbx_description
1 polymer ?
#
loop_
_entity_poly.entity_id
_entity_poly.type
_entity_poly.pdbx_seq_one_letter_code
_entity_poly.pdbx_strand_id
1 'polypeptide(L)'
;GSIRQPAAFCGITGLKPTYGRVSRYGLVAFASSLDQIGPMARTVRDCAIVLRVIAGADPFDATCTDHPAPDYEAALTGDIRGLRIGVPREYFVAGMQPDVEAAVRTAIEVLREQGAEVCEISLPHTPYALPVYYLIAPAEASANLARFDGVRYGLRVPGESYFDELERTRGAGFGPEVRRRIMLGTYALSAGYYDAYYKRAQQVRTLIRRDYQQAFEQVDVIAAPTTPTVAFKIGAHTDDPLAMYLEDVCTLPLNLAGLPGLVVPCGFAEGLPIGLQLIGRAFDEALLLRVGDAYQQVTDWHTRMPEVREDGSA
;
A
#
# COMPACT_ATOMS: atom_id res chain seq x y z
N GLY A 1 1.77 -1.49 2.57
CA GLY A 1 0.42 -1.95 2.50
C GLY A 1 -0.63 -1.38 3.43
N SER A 2 -0.33 -0.39 4.34
CA SER A 2 -1.25 0.00 5.45
C SER A 2 -2.67 0.50 5.05
N ILE A 3 -2.93 0.78 3.79
CA ILE A 3 -4.26 1.10 3.28
C ILE A 3 -4.86 -0.12 2.60
N ARG A 4 -4.14 -0.69 1.63
CA ARG A 4 -4.68 -1.72 0.74
C ARG A 4 -4.77 -3.10 1.39
N GLN A 5 -3.76 -3.51 2.15
CA GLN A 5 -3.76 -4.80 2.84
C GLN A 5 -4.89 -4.89 3.89
N PRO A 6 -5.03 -3.93 4.85
CA PRO A 6 -6.15 -4.00 5.80
C PRO A 6 -7.51 -3.84 5.11
N ALA A 7 -7.62 -3.08 4.01
CA ALA A 7 -8.85 -3.02 3.24
C ALA A 7 -9.23 -4.39 2.65
N ALA A 8 -8.25 -5.13 2.09
CA ALA A 8 -8.47 -6.49 1.60
C ALA A 8 -8.90 -7.43 2.72
N PHE A 9 -8.22 -7.42 3.86
CA PHE A 9 -8.50 -8.29 5.01
C PHE A 9 -9.84 -8.00 5.68
N CYS A 10 -10.31 -6.74 5.62
CA CYS A 10 -11.57 -6.31 6.22
C CYS A 10 -12.76 -6.30 5.23
N GLY A 11 -12.55 -6.67 3.96
CA GLY A 11 -13.63 -6.68 2.97
C GLY A 11 -14.17 -5.30 2.62
N ILE A 12 -13.33 -4.27 2.64
CA ILE A 12 -13.69 -2.88 2.31
C ILE A 12 -12.85 -2.37 1.14
N THR A 13 -13.27 -1.25 0.57
CA THR A 13 -12.51 -0.53 -0.46
C THR A 13 -11.42 0.31 0.19
N GLY A 14 -10.21 0.29 -0.40
CA GLY A 14 -9.10 1.12 0.05
C GLY A 14 -8.32 1.72 -1.12
N LEU A 15 -8.17 3.04 -1.13
CA LEU A 15 -7.43 3.75 -2.18
C LEU A 15 -6.16 4.37 -1.61
N LYS A 16 -5.01 3.91 -2.08
CA LYS A 16 -3.75 4.62 -1.92
C LYS A 16 -3.54 5.53 -3.14
N PRO A 17 -3.59 6.85 -2.99
CA PRO A 17 -3.39 7.76 -4.13
C PRO A 17 -1.93 7.78 -4.59
N THR A 18 -1.65 8.51 -5.65
CA THR A 18 -0.28 8.84 -6.10
C THR A 18 0.48 9.55 -4.99
N TYR A 19 1.77 9.28 -4.87
CA TYR A 19 2.64 9.99 -3.92
C TYR A 19 2.58 11.50 -4.15
N GLY A 20 2.29 12.25 -3.09
CA GLY A 20 2.13 13.70 -3.15
C GLY A 20 0.75 14.20 -3.58
N ARG A 21 -0.23 13.31 -3.88
CA ARG A 21 -1.61 13.72 -4.18
C ARG A 21 -2.35 14.28 -2.96
N VAL A 22 -2.04 13.76 -1.78
CA VAL A 22 -2.59 14.17 -0.48
C VAL A 22 -1.46 14.66 0.40
N SER A 23 -1.66 15.80 1.06
CA SER A 23 -0.69 16.35 2.00
C SER A 23 -0.44 15.40 3.17
N ARG A 24 0.82 15.34 3.60
CA ARG A 24 1.27 14.61 4.79
C ARG A 24 1.49 15.54 6.00
N TYR A 25 1.14 16.82 5.87
CA TYR A 25 1.26 17.76 6.97
C TYR A 25 0.44 17.28 8.18
N GLY A 26 1.08 17.22 9.35
CA GLY A 26 0.48 16.65 10.56
C GLY A 26 0.63 15.15 10.73
N LEU A 27 1.08 14.41 9.71
CA LEU A 27 1.41 12.98 9.82
C LEU A 27 2.79 12.80 10.45
N VAL A 28 2.89 11.87 11.41
CA VAL A 28 4.20 11.46 11.95
C VAL A 28 5.00 10.78 10.84
N ALA A 29 6.16 11.34 10.49
CA ALA A 29 6.98 10.82 9.41
C ALA A 29 7.63 9.49 9.80
N PHE A 30 7.38 8.45 9.00
CA PHE A 30 8.05 7.16 9.08
C PHE A 30 9.08 7.03 7.94
N ALA A 31 8.62 6.87 6.71
CA ALA A 31 9.50 6.78 5.53
C ALA A 31 9.07 7.87 4.54
N SER A 32 9.79 8.99 4.52
CA SER A 32 9.39 10.21 3.82
C SER A 32 9.12 10.03 2.33
N SER A 33 9.81 9.08 1.68
CA SER A 33 9.61 8.79 0.26
C SER A 33 8.47 7.79 -0.01
N LEU A 34 7.80 7.29 1.03
CA LEU A 34 6.78 6.23 0.95
C LEU A 34 5.49 6.57 1.70
N ASP A 35 5.55 7.43 2.73
CA ASP A 35 4.40 7.77 3.56
C ASP A 35 3.25 8.35 2.74
N GLN A 36 2.04 7.86 3.00
CA GLN A 36 0.84 8.18 2.23
C GLN A 36 -0.40 8.19 3.12
N ILE A 37 -1.33 9.10 2.80
CA ILE A 37 -2.69 9.12 3.32
C ILE A 37 -3.63 8.76 2.19
N GLY A 38 -4.66 7.94 2.48
CA GLY A 38 -5.67 7.57 1.50
C GLY A 38 -6.94 7.04 2.16
N PRO A 39 -8.10 7.19 1.49
CA PRO A 39 -9.38 6.79 2.03
C PRO A 39 -9.57 5.27 2.09
N MET A 40 -10.27 4.83 3.12
CA MET A 40 -10.87 3.51 3.21
C MET A 40 -12.36 3.67 3.50
N ALA A 41 -13.21 2.99 2.74
CA ALA A 41 -14.67 3.07 2.85
C ALA A 41 -15.31 1.79 2.34
N ARG A 42 -16.64 1.68 2.42
CA ARG A 42 -17.34 0.49 1.91
C ARG A 42 -17.41 0.46 0.40
N THR A 43 -17.59 1.60 -0.23
CA THR A 43 -17.75 1.69 -1.68
C THR A 43 -16.64 2.50 -2.33
N VAL A 44 -16.43 2.28 -3.62
CA VAL A 44 -15.52 3.08 -4.44
C VAL A 44 -15.99 4.54 -4.50
N ARG A 45 -17.31 4.76 -4.57
CA ARG A 45 -17.92 6.11 -4.56
C ARG A 45 -17.57 6.87 -3.27
N ASP A 46 -17.67 6.23 -2.11
CA ASP A 46 -17.29 6.88 -0.85
C ASP A 46 -15.82 7.23 -0.81
N CYS A 47 -14.95 6.36 -1.34
CA CYS A 47 -13.52 6.66 -1.49
C CYS A 47 -13.29 7.87 -2.44
N ALA A 48 -14.07 7.99 -3.52
CA ALA A 48 -13.99 9.14 -4.44
C ALA A 48 -14.39 10.45 -3.73
N ILE A 49 -15.48 10.43 -2.95
CA ILE A 49 -15.95 11.59 -2.15
C ILE A 49 -14.86 12.04 -1.17
N VAL A 50 -14.30 11.09 -0.39
CA VAL A 50 -13.26 11.42 0.58
C VAL A 50 -11.99 11.91 -0.13
N LEU A 51 -11.56 11.25 -1.22
CA LEU A 51 -10.36 11.69 -1.96
C LEU A 51 -10.53 13.11 -2.50
N ARG A 52 -11.72 13.48 -2.99
CA ARG A 52 -12.01 14.82 -3.48
C ARG A 52 -11.75 15.90 -2.42
N VAL A 53 -12.05 15.57 -1.16
CA VAL A 53 -11.87 16.51 -0.03
C VAL A 53 -10.41 16.64 0.38
N ILE A 54 -9.64 15.51 0.38
CA ILE A 54 -8.28 15.49 0.92
C ILE A 54 -7.18 15.69 -0.14
N ALA A 55 -7.50 15.56 -1.44
CA ALA A 55 -6.55 15.76 -2.53
C ALA A 55 -6.36 17.23 -2.84
N GLY A 56 -5.12 17.65 -3.08
CA GLY A 56 -4.81 19.01 -3.48
C GLY A 56 -3.45 19.49 -2.98
N ALA A 57 -3.05 20.67 -3.43
CA ALA A 57 -1.81 21.31 -3.02
C ALA A 57 -1.87 21.78 -1.56
N ASP A 58 -0.75 21.64 -0.85
CA ASP A 58 -0.58 22.15 0.51
C ASP A 58 0.82 22.78 0.64
N PRO A 59 0.92 24.10 0.93
CA PRO A 59 2.21 24.78 1.08
C PRO A 59 3.02 24.28 2.30
N PHE A 60 2.40 23.57 3.23
CA PHE A 60 3.07 23.03 4.42
C PHE A 60 3.72 21.65 4.18
N ASP A 61 3.44 21.01 3.06
CA ASP A 61 4.11 19.76 2.64
C ASP A 61 4.85 19.95 1.32
N ALA A 62 6.17 20.07 1.37
CA ALA A 62 7.03 20.26 0.20
C ALA A 62 6.98 19.09 -0.80
N THR A 63 6.41 17.95 -0.43
CA THR A 63 6.23 16.78 -1.33
C THR A 63 4.84 16.73 -1.93
N CYS A 64 3.91 17.57 -1.48
CA CYS A 64 2.59 17.67 -2.05
C CYS A 64 2.65 18.33 -3.44
N THR A 65 1.92 17.77 -4.40
CA THR A 65 1.91 18.27 -5.78
C THR A 65 0.79 19.29 -5.99
N ASP A 66 1.03 20.24 -6.89
CA ASP A 66 0.02 21.17 -7.42
C ASP A 66 -0.78 20.60 -8.61
N HIS A 67 -0.53 19.34 -8.97
CA HIS A 67 -1.28 18.69 -10.05
C HIS A 67 -2.78 18.70 -9.76
N PRO A 68 -3.63 19.24 -10.64
CA PRO A 68 -5.05 19.42 -10.38
C PRO A 68 -5.75 18.10 -10.01
N ALA A 69 -6.60 18.15 -8.99
CA ALA A 69 -7.48 17.03 -8.66
C ALA A 69 -8.75 17.13 -9.52
N PRO A 70 -9.08 16.07 -10.30
CA PRO A 70 -10.30 16.07 -11.10
C PRO A 70 -11.53 15.85 -10.21
N ASP A 71 -12.72 15.97 -10.79
CA ASP A 71 -13.95 15.50 -10.16
C ASP A 71 -13.99 13.97 -10.22
N TYR A 72 -13.61 13.33 -9.11
CA TYR A 72 -13.53 11.87 -9.01
C TYR A 72 -14.92 11.22 -9.09
N GLU A 73 -15.98 11.88 -8.61
CA GLU A 73 -17.34 11.34 -8.66
C GLU A 73 -17.89 11.38 -10.09
N ALA A 74 -17.63 12.45 -10.83
CA ALA A 74 -18.00 12.55 -12.24
C ALA A 74 -17.31 11.49 -13.13
N ALA A 75 -16.16 10.97 -12.70
CA ALA A 75 -15.45 9.91 -13.40
C ALA A 75 -16.11 8.53 -13.27
N LEU A 76 -17.03 8.31 -12.31
CA LEU A 76 -17.71 7.04 -12.05
C LEU A 76 -18.81 6.76 -13.08
N THR A 77 -18.43 6.59 -14.34
CA THR A 77 -19.37 6.39 -15.46
C THR A 77 -19.84 4.94 -15.59
N GLY A 78 -19.17 3.99 -14.96
CA GLY A 78 -19.41 2.54 -15.11
C GLY A 78 -18.96 1.97 -16.46
N ASP A 79 -18.46 2.78 -17.39
CA ASP A 79 -18.02 2.32 -18.71
C ASP A 79 -16.50 2.05 -18.73
N ILE A 80 -16.15 0.77 -18.93
CA ILE A 80 -14.77 0.30 -19.03
C ILE A 80 -14.47 -0.40 -20.36
N ARG A 81 -15.38 -0.32 -21.32
CA ARG A 81 -15.22 -0.96 -22.63
C ARG A 81 -13.99 -0.43 -23.36
N GLY A 82 -13.19 -1.36 -23.89
CA GLY A 82 -11.96 -1.05 -24.62
C GLY A 82 -10.79 -0.61 -23.74
N LEU A 83 -10.94 -0.56 -22.40
CA LEU A 83 -9.80 -0.37 -21.50
C LEU A 83 -8.92 -1.62 -21.50
N ARG A 84 -7.61 -1.42 -21.61
CA ARG A 84 -6.61 -2.49 -21.57
C ARG A 84 -6.18 -2.74 -20.13
N ILE A 85 -6.45 -3.95 -19.63
CA ILE A 85 -6.09 -4.38 -18.27
C ILE A 85 -4.95 -5.38 -18.35
N GLY A 86 -3.81 -5.03 -17.74
CA GLY A 86 -2.65 -5.90 -17.63
C GLY A 86 -2.68 -6.77 -16.39
N VAL A 87 -2.35 -8.05 -16.52
CA VAL A 87 -2.24 -8.99 -15.40
C VAL A 87 -0.78 -9.40 -15.26
N PRO A 88 -0.04 -8.90 -14.24
CA PRO A 88 1.37 -9.20 -14.07
C PRO A 88 1.55 -10.61 -13.50
N ARG A 89 2.26 -11.47 -14.22
CA ARG A 89 2.50 -12.86 -13.79
C ARG A 89 3.28 -12.94 -12.48
N GLU A 90 4.15 -11.98 -12.19
CA GLU A 90 5.01 -11.94 -11.01
C GLU A 90 4.23 -11.62 -9.70
N TYR A 91 2.97 -11.21 -9.80
CA TYR A 91 2.12 -10.99 -8.63
C TYR A 91 1.43 -12.27 -8.14
N PHE A 92 1.35 -13.30 -8.98
CA PHE A 92 0.85 -14.62 -8.60
C PHE A 92 2.01 -15.45 -8.05
N VAL A 93 2.39 -15.12 -6.80
CA VAL A 93 3.60 -15.63 -6.15
C VAL A 93 3.46 -17.10 -5.72
N ALA A 94 4.58 -17.80 -5.66
CA ALA A 94 4.60 -19.15 -5.09
C ALA A 94 4.16 -19.12 -3.62
N GLY A 95 3.26 -20.04 -3.23
CA GLY A 95 2.68 -20.09 -1.89
C GLY A 95 1.45 -19.22 -1.69
N MET A 96 0.95 -18.54 -2.73
CA MET A 96 -0.36 -17.90 -2.69
C MET A 96 -1.45 -18.93 -2.40
N GLN A 97 -2.41 -18.56 -1.54
CA GLN A 97 -3.56 -19.41 -1.24
C GLN A 97 -4.40 -19.62 -2.53
N PRO A 98 -4.71 -20.87 -2.90
CA PRO A 98 -5.39 -21.16 -4.18
C PRO A 98 -6.73 -20.41 -4.33
N ASP A 99 -7.50 -20.27 -3.24
CA ASP A 99 -8.78 -19.57 -3.26
C ASP A 99 -8.60 -18.07 -3.52
N VAL A 100 -7.50 -17.47 -3.04
CA VAL A 100 -7.16 -16.06 -3.32
C VAL A 100 -6.86 -15.90 -4.81
N GLU A 101 -6.02 -16.76 -5.38
CA GLU A 101 -5.71 -16.73 -6.80
C GLU A 101 -6.98 -16.90 -7.65
N ALA A 102 -7.82 -17.90 -7.32
CA ALA A 102 -9.04 -18.19 -8.04
C ALA A 102 -10.03 -17.01 -8.01
N ALA A 103 -10.25 -16.40 -6.83
CA ALA A 103 -11.13 -15.25 -6.68
C ALA A 103 -10.65 -14.04 -7.48
N VAL A 104 -9.35 -13.74 -7.44
CA VAL A 104 -8.76 -12.62 -8.21
C VAL A 104 -8.88 -12.86 -9.71
N ARG A 105 -8.61 -14.09 -10.19
CA ARG A 105 -8.77 -14.42 -11.61
C ARG A 105 -10.23 -14.30 -12.04
N THR A 106 -11.17 -14.77 -11.23
CA THR A 106 -12.61 -14.59 -11.48
C THR A 106 -12.99 -13.11 -11.55
N ALA A 107 -12.48 -12.29 -10.66
CA ALA A 107 -12.74 -10.84 -10.69
C ALA A 107 -12.19 -10.17 -11.96
N ILE A 108 -11.04 -10.61 -12.45
CA ILE A 108 -10.47 -10.16 -13.74
C ILE A 108 -11.38 -10.56 -14.91
N GLU A 109 -11.95 -11.76 -14.89
CA GLU A 109 -12.91 -12.19 -15.92
C GLU A 109 -14.19 -11.32 -15.89
N VAL A 110 -14.70 -10.95 -14.72
CA VAL A 110 -15.83 -10.01 -14.61
C VAL A 110 -15.52 -8.67 -15.29
N LEU A 111 -14.30 -8.14 -15.15
CA LEU A 111 -13.90 -6.93 -15.87
C LEU A 111 -13.85 -7.14 -17.39
N ARG A 112 -13.41 -8.32 -17.85
CA ARG A 112 -13.41 -8.70 -19.27
C ARG A 112 -14.84 -8.78 -19.81
N GLU A 113 -15.75 -9.38 -19.08
CA GLU A 113 -17.17 -9.48 -19.45
C GLU A 113 -17.85 -8.10 -19.57
N GLN A 114 -17.37 -7.11 -18.85
CA GLN A 114 -17.79 -5.71 -18.98
C GLN A 114 -17.15 -4.98 -20.18
N GLY A 115 -16.37 -5.68 -21.00
CA GLY A 115 -15.78 -5.17 -22.24
C GLY A 115 -14.36 -4.63 -22.14
N ALA A 116 -13.66 -4.85 -21.03
CA ALA A 116 -12.23 -4.58 -20.94
C ALA A 116 -11.41 -5.63 -21.71
N GLU A 117 -10.29 -5.21 -22.28
CA GLU A 117 -9.32 -6.07 -22.95
C GLU A 117 -8.26 -6.52 -21.93
N VAL A 118 -8.21 -7.82 -21.61
CA VAL A 118 -7.28 -8.34 -20.60
C VAL A 118 -6.11 -9.06 -21.29
N CYS A 119 -4.88 -8.69 -20.90
CA CYS A 119 -3.66 -9.33 -21.38
C CYS A 119 -2.66 -9.59 -20.24
N GLU A 120 -1.80 -10.59 -20.43
CA GLU A 120 -0.69 -10.83 -19.51
C GLU A 120 0.42 -9.79 -19.75
N ILE A 121 1.04 -9.32 -18.67
CA ILE A 121 2.21 -8.44 -18.70
C ILE A 121 3.29 -8.97 -17.76
N SER A 122 4.49 -8.41 -17.86
CA SER A 122 5.61 -8.72 -16.96
C SER A 122 6.13 -7.50 -16.24
N LEU A 123 6.40 -7.65 -14.93
CA LEU A 123 7.07 -6.68 -14.06
C LEU A 123 8.29 -7.37 -13.43
N PRO A 124 9.38 -7.59 -14.18
CA PRO A 124 10.44 -8.53 -13.84
C PRO A 124 11.22 -8.19 -12.57
N HIS A 125 11.20 -6.92 -12.12
CA HIS A 125 11.88 -6.53 -10.88
C HIS A 125 10.98 -6.61 -9.63
N THR A 126 9.72 -7.03 -9.75
CA THR A 126 8.79 -7.23 -8.61
C THR A 126 9.37 -8.10 -7.48
N PRO A 127 10.08 -9.22 -7.75
CA PRO A 127 10.66 -10.05 -6.69
C PRO A 127 11.66 -9.32 -5.77
N TYR A 128 12.24 -8.21 -6.24
CA TYR A 128 13.16 -7.40 -5.46
C TYR A 128 12.48 -6.35 -4.57
N ALA A 129 11.15 -6.17 -4.68
CA ALA A 129 10.45 -5.12 -3.96
C ALA A 129 10.53 -5.28 -2.44
N LEU A 130 10.41 -6.52 -1.94
CA LEU A 130 10.49 -6.80 -0.50
C LEU A 130 11.85 -6.38 0.09
N PRO A 131 13.01 -6.90 -0.36
CA PRO A 131 14.29 -6.47 0.17
C PRO A 131 14.57 -4.98 -0.05
N VAL A 132 14.16 -4.39 -1.16
CA VAL A 132 14.31 -2.95 -1.43
C VAL A 132 13.54 -2.12 -0.41
N TYR A 133 12.30 -2.47 -0.11
CA TYR A 133 11.50 -1.79 0.89
C TYR A 133 12.15 -1.87 2.27
N TYR A 134 12.58 -3.06 2.70
CA TYR A 134 13.18 -3.26 4.04
C TYR A 134 14.59 -2.67 4.18
N LEU A 135 15.20 -2.21 3.12
CA LEU A 135 16.41 -1.37 3.17
C LEU A 135 16.05 0.12 3.20
N ILE A 136 15.12 0.58 2.37
CA ILE A 136 14.77 2.01 2.25
C ILE A 136 13.94 2.49 3.45
N ALA A 137 12.85 1.80 3.78
CA ALA A 137 11.93 2.26 4.80
C ALA A 137 12.56 2.33 6.20
N PRO A 138 13.31 1.33 6.70
CA PRO A 138 14.04 1.45 7.96
C PRO A 138 15.12 2.54 7.94
N ALA A 139 15.82 2.74 6.82
CA ALA A 139 16.82 3.80 6.68
C ALA A 139 16.19 5.18 6.85
N GLU A 140 15.07 5.44 6.16
CA GLU A 140 14.33 6.69 6.31
C GLU A 140 13.69 6.83 7.70
N ALA A 141 13.16 5.75 8.27
CA ALA A 141 12.60 5.74 9.62
C ALA A 141 13.65 6.07 10.68
N SER A 142 14.86 5.54 10.58
CA SER A 142 15.94 5.84 11.53
C SER A 142 16.26 7.34 11.55
N ALA A 143 16.27 7.99 10.38
CA ALA A 143 16.49 9.43 10.25
C ALA A 143 15.27 10.24 10.74
N ASN A 144 14.05 9.85 10.35
CA ASN A 144 12.84 10.58 10.75
C ASN A 144 12.54 10.48 12.25
N LEU A 145 12.71 9.31 12.84
CA LEU A 145 12.44 9.09 14.26
C LEU A 145 13.55 9.61 15.18
N ALA A 146 14.69 10.07 14.63
CA ALA A 146 15.75 10.71 15.39
C ALA A 146 15.28 12.00 16.08
N ARG A 147 14.22 12.66 15.56
CA ARG A 147 13.64 13.89 16.13
C ARG A 147 12.96 13.70 17.49
N PHE A 148 12.59 12.48 17.84
CA PHE A 148 12.02 12.14 19.15
C PHE A 148 13.16 11.91 20.17
N ASP A 149 13.69 13.00 20.68
CA ASP A 149 14.87 13.04 21.55
C ASP A 149 14.54 13.34 23.02
N GLY A 150 13.25 13.61 23.35
CA GLY A 150 12.79 13.98 24.67
C GLY A 150 13.00 15.46 25.03
N VAL A 151 13.61 16.24 24.14
CA VAL A 151 13.90 17.66 24.37
C VAL A 151 12.89 18.57 23.69
N ARG A 152 12.62 18.32 22.40
CA ARG A 152 11.79 19.22 21.58
C ARG A 152 10.29 19.02 21.81
N TYR A 153 9.85 17.78 21.91
CA TYR A 153 8.44 17.40 22.11
C TYR A 153 8.31 15.89 22.38
N GLY A 154 7.15 15.47 22.79
CA GLY A 154 6.81 14.08 23.07
C GLY A 154 7.20 13.62 24.47
N LEU A 155 7.34 12.31 24.64
CA LEU A 155 7.75 11.70 25.90
C LEU A 155 9.14 12.17 26.32
N ARG A 156 9.29 12.50 27.59
CA ARG A 156 10.59 12.79 28.23
C ARG A 156 10.72 11.97 29.51
N VAL A 157 11.78 11.17 29.60
CA VAL A 157 12.15 10.42 30.81
C VAL A 157 13.44 11.05 31.35
N PRO A 158 13.43 11.68 32.52
CA PRO A 158 14.62 12.32 33.08
C PRO A 158 15.79 11.36 33.25
N GLY A 159 17.00 11.84 33.01
CA GLY A 159 18.25 11.14 33.16
C GLY A 159 19.30 11.96 33.89
N GLU A 160 20.43 11.33 34.25
CA GLU A 160 21.55 12.00 34.94
C GLU A 160 22.42 12.83 33.97
N SER A 161 22.32 12.52 32.67
CA SER A 161 22.99 13.25 31.58
C SER A 161 22.09 13.29 30.37
N TYR A 162 22.44 14.12 29.36
CA TYR A 162 21.72 14.16 28.09
C TYR A 162 21.66 12.79 27.39
N PHE A 163 22.74 12.04 27.40
CA PHE A 163 22.77 10.71 26.79
C PHE A 163 21.92 9.70 27.55
N ASP A 164 21.96 9.71 28.88
CA ASP A 164 21.12 8.86 29.71
C ASP A 164 19.63 9.22 29.56
N GLU A 165 19.29 10.51 29.51
CA GLU A 165 17.92 10.96 29.25
C GLU A 165 17.44 10.52 27.85
N LEU A 166 18.27 10.65 26.83
CA LEU A 166 17.96 10.22 25.47
C LEU A 166 17.73 8.70 25.39
N GLU A 167 18.61 7.93 26.02
CA GLU A 167 18.51 6.46 26.04
C GLU A 167 17.24 5.99 26.75
N ARG A 168 16.97 6.51 27.94
CA ARG A 168 15.77 6.20 28.73
C ARG A 168 14.48 6.61 27.98
N THR A 169 14.45 7.81 27.43
CA THR A 169 13.29 8.32 26.70
C THR A 169 12.97 7.47 25.48
N ARG A 170 13.96 7.19 24.65
CA ARG A 170 13.77 6.38 23.43
C ARG A 170 13.50 4.92 23.76
N GLY A 171 14.14 4.38 24.80
CA GLY A 171 13.90 3.03 25.31
C GLY A 171 12.48 2.82 25.82
N ALA A 172 11.91 3.82 26.50
CA ALA A 172 10.53 3.78 27.02
C ALA A 172 9.49 4.10 25.92
N GLY A 173 9.81 5.02 25.00
CA GLY A 173 8.86 5.54 24.02
C GLY A 173 8.70 4.67 22.76
N PHE A 174 9.72 3.92 22.36
CA PHE A 174 9.67 3.08 21.17
C PHE A 174 9.44 1.60 21.50
N GLY A 175 8.41 1.03 20.89
CA GLY A 175 8.14 -0.40 20.96
C GLY A 175 9.20 -1.25 20.24
N PRO A 176 9.19 -2.58 20.44
CA PRO A 176 10.23 -3.49 19.94
C PRO A 176 10.43 -3.42 18.42
N GLU A 177 9.34 -3.38 17.64
CA GLU A 177 9.41 -3.33 16.17
C GLU A 177 9.99 -2.00 15.68
N VAL A 178 9.61 -0.88 16.28
CA VAL A 178 10.15 0.44 15.92
C VAL A 178 11.65 0.49 16.21
N ARG A 179 12.09 -0.02 17.36
CA ARG A 179 13.51 -0.12 17.72
C ARG A 179 14.28 -0.98 16.72
N ARG A 180 13.73 -2.13 16.33
CA ARG A 180 14.32 -3.02 15.32
C ARG A 180 14.54 -2.26 14.01
N ARG A 181 13.53 -1.54 13.50
CA ARG A 181 13.63 -0.78 12.25
C ARG A 181 14.63 0.37 12.34
N ILE A 182 14.69 1.08 13.47
CA ILE A 182 15.70 2.13 13.70
C ILE A 182 17.12 1.53 13.64
N MET A 183 17.34 0.38 14.28
CA MET A 183 18.65 -0.28 14.26
C MET A 183 19.05 -0.75 12.86
N LEU A 184 18.14 -1.41 12.14
CA LEU A 184 18.36 -1.85 10.75
C LEU A 184 18.66 -0.67 9.82
N GLY A 185 17.91 0.42 9.96
CA GLY A 185 18.10 1.63 9.17
C GLY A 185 19.44 2.32 9.46
N THR A 186 19.79 2.43 10.72
CA THR A 186 21.10 2.99 11.14
C THR A 186 22.25 2.16 10.58
N TYR A 187 22.13 0.83 10.62
CA TYR A 187 23.13 -0.08 10.04
C TYR A 187 23.24 0.12 8.52
N ALA A 188 22.13 0.15 7.80
CA ALA A 188 22.11 0.33 6.34
C ALA A 188 22.70 1.68 5.89
N LEU A 189 22.65 2.71 6.75
CA LEU A 189 23.20 4.04 6.48
C LEU A 189 24.63 4.23 7.00
N SER A 190 25.18 3.28 7.75
CA SER A 190 26.51 3.42 8.34
C SER A 190 27.64 3.36 7.30
N ALA A 191 28.81 3.87 7.67
CA ALA A 191 29.98 3.92 6.81
C ALA A 191 30.36 2.50 6.30
N GLY A 192 30.59 2.38 4.99
CA GLY A 192 30.88 1.11 4.32
C GLY A 192 29.66 0.30 3.89
N TYR A 193 28.47 0.57 4.45
CA TYR A 193 27.23 -0.14 4.09
C TYR A 193 26.28 0.70 3.24
N TYR A 194 26.38 2.02 3.28
CA TYR A 194 25.51 2.92 2.52
C TYR A 194 25.47 2.60 1.02
N ASP A 195 26.66 2.48 0.38
CA ASP A 195 26.73 2.17 -1.05
C ASP A 195 26.27 0.73 -1.36
N ALA A 196 26.60 -0.22 -0.48
CA ALA A 196 26.27 -1.62 -0.68
C ALA A 196 24.76 -1.91 -0.52
N TYR A 197 24.07 -1.20 0.37
CA TYR A 197 22.66 -1.46 0.70
C TYR A 197 21.74 -0.33 0.25
N TYR A 198 21.81 0.84 0.86
CA TYR A 198 20.82 1.90 0.63
C TYR A 198 20.85 2.42 -0.81
N LYS A 199 22.01 2.78 -1.30
CA LYS A 199 22.18 3.27 -2.69
C LYS A 199 21.77 2.22 -3.71
N ARG A 200 22.16 0.95 -3.49
CA ARG A 200 21.76 -0.15 -4.36
C ARG A 200 20.25 -0.38 -4.34
N ALA A 201 19.61 -0.29 -3.18
CA ALA A 201 18.15 -0.37 -3.06
C ALA A 201 17.47 0.75 -3.85
N GLN A 202 17.97 1.99 -3.81
CA GLN A 202 17.44 3.10 -4.63
C GLN A 202 17.60 2.87 -6.13
N GLN A 203 18.71 2.25 -6.56
CA GLN A 203 18.90 1.88 -7.96
C GLN A 203 17.88 0.82 -8.41
N VAL A 204 17.66 -0.22 -7.60
CA VAL A 204 16.65 -1.26 -7.90
C VAL A 204 15.23 -0.68 -7.83
N ARG A 205 14.93 0.23 -6.91
CA ARG A 205 13.67 0.98 -6.90
C ARG A 205 13.42 1.68 -8.24
N THR A 206 14.45 2.24 -8.85
CA THR A 206 14.34 2.86 -10.18
C THR A 206 13.97 1.84 -11.26
N LEU A 207 14.51 0.61 -11.19
CA LEU A 207 14.16 -0.46 -12.13
C LEU A 207 12.70 -0.90 -11.95
N ILE A 208 12.24 -1.09 -10.70
CA ILE A 208 10.83 -1.39 -10.41
C ILE A 208 9.92 -0.30 -11.00
N ARG A 209 10.25 0.98 -10.83
CA ARG A 209 9.49 2.08 -11.43
C ARG A 209 9.44 2.01 -12.95
N ARG A 210 10.54 1.64 -13.59
CA ARG A 210 10.62 1.49 -15.06
C ARG A 210 9.74 0.34 -15.56
N ASP A 211 9.65 -0.76 -14.85
CA ASP A 211 8.75 -1.87 -15.22
C ASP A 211 7.31 -1.37 -15.37
N TYR A 212 6.81 -0.62 -14.38
CA TYR A 212 5.47 -0.02 -14.48
C TYR A 212 5.33 0.97 -15.63
N GLN A 213 6.35 1.82 -15.85
CA GLN A 213 6.32 2.77 -16.96
C GLN A 213 6.18 2.04 -18.31
N GLN A 214 6.96 0.99 -18.53
CA GLN A 214 6.89 0.16 -19.73
C GLN A 214 5.56 -0.60 -19.85
N ALA A 215 5.05 -1.15 -18.76
CA ALA A 215 3.76 -1.82 -18.74
C ALA A 215 2.62 -0.86 -19.14
N PHE A 216 2.63 0.37 -18.64
CA PHE A 216 1.64 1.38 -18.97
C PHE A 216 1.73 1.96 -20.40
N GLU A 217 2.74 1.62 -21.18
CA GLU A 217 2.72 1.85 -22.64
C GLU A 217 1.73 0.91 -23.36
N GLN A 218 1.50 -0.29 -22.77
CA GLN A 218 0.67 -1.33 -23.36
C GLN A 218 -0.73 -1.40 -22.75
N VAL A 219 -0.88 -1.04 -21.47
CA VAL A 219 -2.14 -1.18 -20.72
C VAL A 219 -2.52 0.12 -20.02
N ASP A 220 -3.78 0.25 -19.65
CA ASP A 220 -4.33 1.45 -18.99
C ASP A 220 -4.45 1.25 -17.48
N VAL A 221 -4.74 0.03 -17.04
CA VAL A 221 -4.84 -0.37 -15.63
C VAL A 221 -4.16 -1.74 -15.47
N ILE A 222 -3.58 -1.99 -14.30
CA ILE A 222 -3.05 -3.31 -13.92
C ILE A 222 -3.95 -3.89 -12.85
N ALA A 223 -4.34 -5.17 -13.00
CA ALA A 223 -5.13 -5.92 -12.03
C ALA A 223 -4.29 -7.05 -11.42
N ALA A 224 -4.29 -7.15 -10.09
CA ALA A 224 -3.43 -8.08 -9.35
C ALA A 224 -4.06 -8.49 -8.00
N PRO A 225 -3.60 -9.56 -7.35
CA PRO A 225 -3.94 -9.82 -5.95
C PRO A 225 -3.40 -8.73 -5.03
N THR A 226 -4.10 -8.50 -3.91
CA THR A 226 -3.66 -7.53 -2.88
C THR A 226 -2.75 -8.19 -1.85
N THR A 227 -3.09 -9.40 -1.42
CA THR A 227 -2.36 -10.20 -0.43
C THR A 227 -2.24 -11.64 -0.92
N PRO A 228 -1.21 -12.39 -0.52
CA PRO A 228 -1.10 -13.80 -0.89
C PRO A 228 -2.09 -14.69 -0.16
N THR A 229 -2.59 -14.28 1.01
CA THR A 229 -3.52 -15.03 1.85
C THR A 229 -4.71 -14.18 2.27
N VAL A 230 -5.74 -14.78 2.85
CA VAL A 230 -6.77 -14.07 3.63
C VAL A 230 -6.21 -13.68 5.00
N ALA A 231 -7.00 -12.91 5.79
CA ALA A 231 -6.59 -12.50 7.13
C ALA A 231 -6.23 -13.71 8.01
N PHE A 232 -5.18 -13.55 8.80
CA PHE A 232 -4.65 -14.58 9.71
C PHE A 232 -5.03 -14.27 11.16
N LYS A 233 -4.96 -15.27 12.04
CA LYS A 233 -5.30 -15.12 13.45
C LYS A 233 -4.33 -14.16 14.16
N ILE A 234 -4.83 -13.41 15.13
CA ILE A 234 -4.00 -12.55 15.99
C ILE A 234 -2.90 -13.41 16.62
N GLY A 235 -1.65 -12.97 16.47
CA GLY A 235 -0.48 -13.66 16.99
C GLY A 235 0.12 -14.75 16.07
N ALA A 236 -0.50 -15.10 14.95
CA ALA A 236 -0.01 -16.19 14.07
C ALA A 236 1.42 -15.99 13.55
N HIS A 237 1.87 -14.74 13.37
CA HIS A 237 3.19 -14.41 12.84
C HIS A 237 4.08 -13.66 13.85
N THR A 238 3.75 -13.72 15.16
CA THR A 238 4.49 -12.97 16.19
C THR A 238 5.95 -13.43 16.29
N ASP A 239 6.19 -14.72 16.13
CA ASP A 239 7.52 -15.34 16.28
C ASP A 239 8.29 -15.46 14.94
N ASP A 240 7.64 -15.14 13.82
CA ASP A 240 8.24 -15.15 12.47
C ASP A 240 8.04 -13.81 11.75
N PRO A 241 8.94 -12.83 11.96
CA PRO A 241 8.87 -11.55 11.26
C PRO A 241 8.97 -11.65 9.73
N LEU A 242 9.61 -12.70 9.21
CA LEU A 242 9.73 -12.89 7.76
C LEU A 242 8.39 -13.32 7.14
N ALA A 243 7.66 -14.22 7.81
CA ALA A 243 6.31 -14.59 7.39
C ALA A 243 5.38 -13.36 7.35
N MET A 244 5.43 -12.52 8.40
CA MET A 244 4.68 -11.27 8.42
C MET A 244 5.06 -10.33 7.26
N TYR A 245 6.33 -10.25 6.90
CA TYR A 245 6.81 -9.39 5.82
C TYR A 245 6.40 -9.91 4.44
N LEU A 246 6.27 -11.21 4.25
CA LEU A 246 5.81 -11.81 3.00
C LEU A 246 4.35 -11.47 2.67
N GLU A 247 3.53 -11.16 3.66
CA GLU A 247 2.16 -10.69 3.44
C GLU A 247 2.09 -9.35 2.69
N ASP A 248 3.18 -8.58 2.67
CA ASP A 248 3.28 -7.30 1.96
C ASP A 248 3.72 -7.41 0.49
N VAL A 249 4.07 -8.62 0.01
CA VAL A 249 4.75 -8.82 -1.29
C VAL A 249 3.99 -8.19 -2.47
N CYS A 250 2.66 -8.26 -2.46
CA CYS A 250 1.81 -7.70 -3.53
C CYS A 250 1.56 -6.19 -3.38
N THR A 251 1.85 -5.59 -2.23
CA THR A 251 1.57 -4.16 -2.00
C THR A 251 2.79 -3.26 -2.10
N LEU A 252 3.99 -3.80 -1.87
CA LEU A 252 5.24 -3.03 -1.84
C LEU A 252 5.68 -2.46 -3.19
N PRO A 253 5.60 -3.21 -4.32
CA PRO A 253 6.17 -2.73 -5.59
C PRO A 253 5.60 -1.38 -6.02
N LEU A 254 4.28 -1.24 -5.94
CA LEU A 254 3.61 -0.01 -6.33
C LEU A 254 3.93 1.18 -5.41
N ASN A 255 4.20 0.95 -4.10
CA ASN A 255 4.65 2.01 -3.20
C ASN A 255 6.04 2.52 -3.58
N LEU A 256 6.96 1.60 -3.92
CA LEU A 256 8.29 1.94 -4.41
C LEU A 256 8.24 2.73 -5.72
N ALA A 257 7.26 2.44 -6.57
CA ALA A 257 7.02 3.17 -7.82
C ALA A 257 6.31 4.52 -7.61
N GLY A 258 5.67 4.76 -6.46
CA GLY A 258 4.94 5.99 -6.15
C GLY A 258 3.55 6.10 -6.81
N LEU A 259 3.02 5.00 -7.33
CA LEU A 259 1.79 4.93 -8.13
C LEU A 259 0.53 4.77 -7.28
N PRO A 260 -0.66 5.14 -7.79
CA PRO A 260 -1.93 4.91 -7.10
C PRO A 260 -2.37 3.44 -7.19
N GLY A 261 -3.10 2.98 -6.19
CA GLY A 261 -3.70 1.65 -6.18
C GLY A 261 -4.97 1.60 -5.36
N LEU A 262 -5.99 0.99 -5.96
CA LEU A 262 -7.31 0.78 -5.38
C LEU A 262 -7.47 -0.71 -5.06
N VAL A 263 -8.07 -1.02 -3.92
CA VAL A 263 -8.50 -2.38 -3.57
C VAL A 263 -10.00 -2.40 -3.43
N VAL A 264 -10.60 -3.43 -4.01
CA VAL A 264 -12.03 -3.75 -3.87
C VAL A 264 -12.20 -5.20 -3.45
N PRO A 265 -13.19 -5.53 -2.60
CA PRO A 265 -13.50 -6.92 -2.26
C PRO A 265 -13.89 -7.70 -3.53
N CYS A 266 -13.39 -8.94 -3.67
CA CYS A 266 -13.63 -9.75 -4.87
C CYS A 266 -13.99 -11.21 -4.60
N GLY A 267 -14.15 -11.60 -3.33
CA GLY A 267 -14.50 -12.96 -2.96
C GLY A 267 -14.26 -13.22 -1.48
N PHE A 268 -14.42 -14.48 -1.10
CA PHE A 268 -14.18 -14.97 0.25
C PHE A 268 -13.51 -16.34 0.19
N ALA A 269 -12.60 -16.61 1.12
CA ALA A 269 -12.09 -17.95 1.43
C ALA A 269 -12.23 -18.18 2.94
N GLU A 270 -12.75 -19.34 3.33
CA GLU A 270 -12.99 -19.69 4.75
C GLU A 270 -13.83 -18.63 5.50
N GLY A 271 -14.72 -17.91 4.78
CA GLY A 271 -15.53 -16.82 5.34
C GLY A 271 -14.80 -15.48 5.49
N LEU A 272 -13.52 -15.41 5.10
CA LEU A 272 -12.69 -14.20 5.16
C LEU A 272 -12.55 -13.53 3.79
N PRO A 273 -12.55 -12.17 3.74
CA PRO A 273 -12.54 -11.43 2.48
C PRO A 273 -11.23 -11.57 1.69
N ILE A 274 -11.38 -11.43 0.36
CA ILE A 274 -10.27 -11.35 -0.61
C ILE A 274 -10.36 -10.02 -1.35
N GLY A 275 -9.22 -9.36 -1.60
CA GLY A 275 -9.15 -8.09 -2.31
C GLY A 275 -8.49 -8.17 -3.68
N LEU A 276 -9.18 -7.67 -4.71
CA LEU A 276 -8.59 -7.34 -6.02
C LEU A 276 -7.89 -5.99 -5.93
N GLN A 277 -6.64 -5.92 -6.36
CA GLN A 277 -5.87 -4.68 -6.46
C GLN A 277 -5.86 -4.17 -7.90
N LEU A 278 -6.25 -2.91 -8.10
CA LEU A 278 -6.15 -2.16 -9.34
C LEU A 278 -5.04 -1.11 -9.21
N ILE A 279 -4.12 -1.05 -10.18
CA ILE A 279 -2.97 -0.14 -10.15
C ILE A 279 -3.06 0.76 -11.40
N GLY A 280 -2.86 2.07 -11.22
CA GLY A 280 -2.95 3.07 -12.28
C GLY A 280 -1.65 3.85 -12.51
N ARG A 281 -1.67 4.65 -13.58
CA ARG A 281 -0.64 5.66 -13.82
C ARG A 281 -0.65 6.71 -12.71
N ALA A 282 0.47 7.39 -12.53
CA ALA A 282 0.52 8.50 -11.60
C ALA A 282 -0.55 9.55 -11.94
N PHE A 283 -1.29 9.98 -10.93
CA PHE A 283 -2.38 10.96 -10.99
C PHE A 283 -3.63 10.52 -11.77
N ASP A 284 -3.76 9.25 -12.10
CA ASP A 284 -4.92 8.69 -12.78
C ASP A 284 -5.85 7.91 -11.82
N GLU A 285 -6.03 8.42 -10.61
CA GLU A 285 -6.95 7.87 -9.61
C GLU A 285 -8.40 7.81 -10.13
N ALA A 286 -8.78 8.76 -10.99
CA ALA A 286 -10.11 8.82 -11.60
C ALA A 286 -10.42 7.57 -12.44
N LEU A 287 -9.44 7.08 -13.20
CA LEU A 287 -9.59 5.84 -13.98
C LEU A 287 -9.70 4.62 -13.06
N LEU A 288 -8.88 4.54 -11.99
CA LEU A 288 -8.97 3.45 -11.03
C LEU A 288 -10.33 3.40 -10.34
N LEU A 289 -10.84 4.55 -9.90
CA LEU A 289 -12.15 4.67 -9.29
C LEU A 289 -13.24 4.24 -10.26
N ARG A 290 -13.17 4.64 -11.54
CA ARG A 290 -14.10 4.21 -12.59
C ARG A 290 -14.12 2.69 -12.77
N VAL A 291 -12.96 2.05 -12.85
CA VAL A 291 -12.87 0.58 -13.00
C VAL A 291 -13.39 -0.14 -11.76
N GLY A 292 -13.02 0.33 -10.56
CA GLY A 292 -13.50 -0.24 -9.32
C GLY A 292 -15.01 -0.06 -9.11
N ASP A 293 -15.58 1.09 -9.49
CA ASP A 293 -17.02 1.35 -9.42
C ASP A 293 -17.78 0.47 -10.43
N ALA A 294 -17.29 0.36 -11.66
CA ALA A 294 -17.86 -0.55 -12.66
C ALA A 294 -17.91 -2.00 -12.14
N TYR A 295 -16.86 -2.46 -11.49
CA TYR A 295 -16.81 -3.77 -10.86
C TYR A 295 -17.88 -3.91 -9.73
N GLN A 296 -18.01 -2.90 -8.86
CA GLN A 296 -18.99 -2.90 -7.78
C GLN A 296 -20.44 -2.82 -8.26
N GLN A 297 -20.72 -2.26 -9.43
CA GLN A 297 -22.07 -2.22 -10.01
C GLN A 297 -22.59 -3.58 -10.43
N VAL A 298 -21.74 -4.57 -10.71
CA VAL A 298 -22.10 -5.91 -11.17
C VAL A 298 -21.81 -7.01 -10.14
N THR A 299 -21.24 -6.63 -8.98
CA THR A 299 -20.92 -7.55 -7.88
C THR A 299 -21.46 -7.06 -6.56
N ASP A 300 -21.63 -7.95 -5.58
CA ASP A 300 -22.19 -7.64 -4.26
C ASP A 300 -21.18 -7.78 -3.10
N TRP A 301 -19.92 -8.09 -3.38
CA TRP A 301 -18.90 -8.38 -2.35
C TRP A 301 -18.76 -7.28 -1.31
N HIS A 302 -18.80 -6.00 -1.73
CA HIS A 302 -18.71 -4.81 -0.90
C HIS A 302 -19.95 -4.55 -0.03
N THR A 303 -21.07 -5.21 -0.30
CA THR A 303 -22.31 -5.07 0.48
C THR A 303 -22.39 -6.07 1.64
N ARG A 304 -21.60 -7.12 1.59
CA ARG A 304 -21.58 -8.17 2.59
C ARG A 304 -21.01 -7.67 3.90
N MET A 305 -21.65 -8.04 5.02
CA MET A 305 -21.26 -7.67 6.38
C MET A 305 -20.92 -8.92 7.16
N PRO A 306 -19.95 -8.85 8.10
CA PRO A 306 -19.72 -9.93 9.03
C PRO A 306 -20.98 -10.15 9.89
N GLU A 307 -21.29 -11.42 10.17
CA GLU A 307 -22.29 -11.75 11.19
C GLU A 307 -21.72 -11.41 12.57
N VAL A 308 -22.27 -10.38 13.20
CA VAL A 308 -21.94 -10.05 14.58
C VAL A 308 -22.75 -10.97 15.48
N ARG A 309 -22.08 -11.91 16.15
CA ARG A 309 -22.72 -12.75 17.17
C ARG A 309 -22.95 -11.92 18.43
N GLU A 310 -24.15 -12.02 19.00
CA GLU A 310 -24.56 -11.27 20.21
C GLU A 310 -23.72 -11.58 21.44
N ASP A 311 -23.00 -12.72 21.43
CA ASP A 311 -22.12 -13.16 22.51
C ASP A 311 -20.68 -12.58 22.46
N GLY A 312 -20.39 -11.70 21.51
CA GLY A 312 -19.08 -11.07 21.37
C GLY A 312 -17.95 -12.02 20.93
N SER A 313 -18.27 -13.25 20.54
CA SER A 313 -17.30 -14.16 19.90
C SER A 313 -17.26 -13.87 18.39
N ALA A 314 -16.06 -13.52 17.90
CA ALA A 314 -15.79 -13.35 16.48
C ALA A 314 -15.31 -14.67 15.86
#